data_908e0adc9d3bf617a9251e7a893d9d0e
#
_entry.id   908e0adc9d3bf617a9251e7a893d9d0e
#
_cell.length_a   1.000
_cell.length_b   1.000
_cell.length_c   1.000
_cell.angle_alpha   90.00
_cell.angle_beta   90.00
_cell.angle_gamma   90.00
#
_symmetry.space_group_name_H-M   'P 1'
#
loop_
_entity.id
_entity.type
_entity.pdbx_description
1 polymer ?
#
loop_
_entity_poly.entity_id
_entity_poly.type
_entity_poly.pdbx_seq_one_letter_code
_entity_poly.pdbx_strand_id
1 'polypeptide(L)'
;MPKIISISTHQPPYTLQQSNAEELTKELFYEKIPKLERYLKVFDNGGIETRHFCVPPEWHRTNHSFEERNGLYIELATQYSVSVIQACLQNESFLHSPISPKEIDAIIFVSSTGISTPSIDARVMNKLPFSNQLKRIPLWGLGCAGGAAGVSRAYDFCKAHPKAKVLVVCVELCSLTFQPNDFSKSNLIGASLFADGAACILVCGDEIIIDTKKSSPAILATGSKWMPDSENVMGWDVKNNGLHVIFQKSIPAIITSWLGPYIEQFLLEQGIYSEQLTHFIAHPGGKKVLKAYEDTLYLSSQKTDISREILRQHGNMSSPTVLYVLEQFMLHEGQVEDTGLLVALGPGFCAEAVLLNWRA
;
A
#
# COMPACT_ATOMS: atom_id res chain seq x y z
N MET A 1 7.72 -22.60 -6.31
CA MET A 1 7.30 -21.20 -6.49
C MET A 1 7.44 -20.44 -5.18
N PRO A 2 7.93 -19.19 -5.18
CA PRO A 2 8.00 -18.40 -3.96
C PRO A 2 6.63 -18.26 -3.30
N LYS A 3 6.59 -18.26 -1.96
CA LYS A 3 5.34 -18.16 -1.16
C LYS A 3 5.40 -16.98 -0.21
N ILE A 4 4.26 -16.32 0.00
CA ILE A 4 4.09 -15.34 1.09
C ILE A 4 3.66 -16.13 2.32
N ILE A 5 4.54 -16.25 3.31
CA ILE A 5 4.34 -17.13 4.46
C ILE A 5 3.89 -16.42 5.74
N SER A 6 4.13 -15.12 5.80
CA SER A 6 3.70 -14.29 6.94
C SER A 6 3.44 -12.87 6.48
N ILE A 7 2.55 -12.20 7.16
CA ILE A 7 2.18 -10.80 6.96
C ILE A 7 1.87 -10.16 8.31
N SER A 8 2.11 -8.88 8.43
CA SER A 8 1.66 -8.07 9.57
C SER A 8 1.43 -6.63 9.13
N THR A 9 0.50 -5.98 9.80
CA THR A 9 0.16 -4.58 9.59
C THR A 9 0.35 -3.78 10.88
N HIS A 10 0.55 -2.47 10.76
CA HIS A 10 0.71 -1.56 11.89
C HIS A 10 -0.09 -0.28 11.68
N GLN A 11 -0.98 0.01 12.63
CA GLN A 11 -1.79 1.22 12.65
C GLN A 11 -1.11 2.28 13.52
N PRO A 12 -0.89 3.50 13.01
CA PRO A 12 -0.45 4.62 13.83
C PRO A 12 -1.45 4.98 14.93
N PRO A 13 -0.98 5.68 16.01
CA PRO A 13 -1.74 5.76 17.27
C PRO A 13 -2.96 6.69 17.26
N TYR A 14 -3.04 7.66 16.33
CA TYR A 14 -4.09 8.66 16.35
C TYR A 14 -5.23 8.28 15.39
N THR A 15 -6.34 7.79 15.92
CA THR A 15 -7.54 7.49 15.14
C THR A 15 -8.33 8.77 14.87
N LEU A 16 -8.65 9.01 13.61
CA LEU A 16 -9.42 10.17 13.16
C LEU A 16 -10.71 9.72 12.49
N GLN A 17 -11.85 10.12 13.04
CA GLN A 17 -13.16 9.95 12.38
C GLN A 17 -13.23 10.85 11.15
N GLN A 18 -13.85 10.38 10.08
CA GLN A 18 -13.95 11.13 8.82
C GLN A 18 -14.68 12.47 9.00
N SER A 19 -15.70 12.51 9.85
CA SER A 19 -16.40 13.75 10.21
C SER A 19 -15.48 14.79 10.86
N ASN A 20 -14.58 14.34 11.75
CA ASN A 20 -13.61 15.26 12.40
C ASN A 20 -12.55 15.75 11.41
N ALA A 21 -12.18 14.92 10.42
CA ALA A 21 -11.28 15.33 9.35
C ALA A 21 -11.92 16.37 8.42
N GLU A 22 -13.22 16.22 8.13
CA GLU A 22 -14.00 17.22 7.39
C GLU A 22 -14.08 18.54 8.15
N GLU A 23 -14.40 18.48 9.46
CA GLU A 23 -14.49 19.65 10.31
C GLU A 23 -13.15 20.41 10.39
N LEU A 24 -12.04 19.69 10.61
CA LEU A 24 -10.69 20.28 10.59
C LEU A 24 -10.39 20.94 9.23
N THR A 25 -10.74 20.26 8.13
CA THR A 25 -10.54 20.80 6.78
C THR A 25 -11.40 22.05 6.56
N LYS A 26 -12.63 22.05 7.05
CA LYS A 26 -13.51 23.21 7.00
C LYS A 26 -12.93 24.39 7.79
N GLU A 27 -12.46 24.17 9.01
CA GLU A 27 -11.79 25.17 9.85
C GLU A 27 -10.59 25.80 9.12
N LEU A 28 -9.72 24.99 8.51
CA LEU A 28 -8.49 25.47 7.86
C LEU A 28 -8.74 26.24 6.56
N PHE A 29 -9.82 25.92 5.83
CA PHE A 29 -10.03 26.42 4.45
C PHE A 29 -11.26 27.32 4.27
N TYR A 30 -12.12 27.50 5.29
CA TYR A 30 -13.41 28.19 5.19
C TYR A 30 -13.32 29.58 4.54
N GLU A 31 -12.40 30.43 5.00
CA GLU A 31 -12.23 31.78 4.47
C GLU A 31 -11.44 31.84 3.14
N LYS A 32 -10.81 30.74 2.75
CA LYS A 32 -9.81 30.71 1.67
C LYS A 32 -10.34 30.07 0.39
N ILE A 33 -11.36 29.21 0.48
CA ILE A 33 -11.94 28.53 -0.68
C ILE A 33 -13.40 28.96 -0.89
N PRO A 34 -13.73 29.70 -1.99
CA PRO A 34 -15.11 30.04 -2.28
C PRO A 34 -15.97 28.78 -2.49
N LYS A 35 -17.15 28.73 -1.84
CA LYS A 35 -18.09 27.61 -1.93
C LYS A 35 -17.48 26.27 -1.46
N LEU A 36 -16.66 26.29 -0.42
CA LEU A 36 -15.98 25.12 0.16
C LEU A 36 -16.93 23.92 0.39
N GLU A 37 -18.16 24.16 0.85
CA GLU A 37 -19.19 23.15 1.11
C GLU A 37 -19.44 22.19 -0.08
N ARG A 38 -19.23 22.66 -1.31
CA ARG A 38 -19.37 21.81 -2.52
C ARG A 38 -18.21 20.84 -2.66
N TYR A 39 -17.04 21.20 -2.14
CA TYR A 39 -15.84 20.37 -2.18
C TYR A 39 -15.79 19.38 -1.01
N LEU A 40 -16.32 19.75 0.16
CA LEU A 40 -16.37 18.90 1.35
C LEU A 40 -17.18 17.60 1.12
N LYS A 41 -18.10 17.57 0.15
CA LYS A 41 -18.77 16.33 -0.28
C LYS A 41 -17.83 15.18 -0.66
N VAL A 42 -16.53 15.42 -0.87
CA VAL A 42 -15.57 14.35 -1.10
C VAL A 42 -15.38 13.49 0.14
N PHE A 43 -15.59 14.03 1.35
CA PHE A 43 -15.52 13.30 2.62
C PHE A 43 -16.66 12.29 2.73
N ASP A 44 -17.90 12.69 2.43
CA ASP A 44 -19.07 11.80 2.43
C ASP A 44 -18.98 10.70 1.36
N ASN A 45 -18.47 11.08 0.17
CA ASN A 45 -18.43 10.20 -0.99
C ASN A 45 -17.22 9.26 -1.01
N GLY A 46 -16.24 9.43 -0.12
CA GLY A 46 -15.01 8.65 -0.06
C GLY A 46 -15.21 7.19 0.32
N GLY A 47 -16.27 6.91 1.09
CA GLY A 47 -16.52 5.58 1.65
C GLY A 47 -15.60 5.23 2.81
N ILE A 48 -15.08 6.26 3.49
CA ILE A 48 -14.17 6.16 4.64
C ILE A 48 -14.92 6.59 5.89
N GLU A 49 -14.76 5.87 6.98
CA GLU A 49 -15.30 6.21 8.30
C GLU A 49 -14.20 6.61 9.27
N THR A 50 -13.10 5.86 9.26
CA THR A 50 -11.95 6.10 10.14
C THR A 50 -10.64 6.08 9.39
N ARG A 51 -9.66 6.80 9.91
CA ARG A 51 -8.26 6.78 9.45
C ARG A 51 -7.32 6.83 10.64
N HIS A 52 -6.06 6.43 10.42
CA HIS A 52 -5.01 6.49 11.43
C HIS A 52 -3.91 7.45 10.98
N PHE A 53 -3.47 8.32 11.90
CA PHE A 53 -2.42 9.30 11.67
C PHE A 53 -1.25 9.08 12.64
N CYS A 54 -0.05 9.38 12.17
CA CYS A 54 1.16 9.30 12.99
C CYS A 54 1.34 10.53 13.91
N VAL A 55 0.59 11.59 13.68
CA VAL A 55 0.54 12.82 14.48
C VAL A 55 -0.90 13.11 14.90
N PRO A 56 -1.12 13.81 16.04
CA PRO A 56 -2.46 14.18 16.46
C PRO A 56 -3.09 15.18 15.47
N PRO A 57 -4.43 15.22 15.33
CA PRO A 57 -5.11 16.13 14.41
C PRO A 57 -4.76 17.61 14.61
N GLU A 58 -4.51 18.01 15.85
CA GLU A 58 -4.13 19.38 16.23
C GLU A 58 -2.81 19.83 15.60
N TRP A 59 -1.91 18.89 15.31
CA TRP A 59 -0.64 19.17 14.64
C TRP A 59 -0.84 19.87 13.29
N HIS A 60 -1.91 19.52 12.57
CA HIS A 60 -2.22 20.12 11.26
C HIS A 60 -2.72 21.57 11.32
N ARG A 61 -3.03 22.11 12.51
CA ARG A 61 -3.43 23.52 12.70
C ARG A 61 -2.25 24.49 12.64
N THR A 62 -1.04 23.98 12.77
CA THR A 62 0.19 24.78 12.73
C THR A 62 0.98 24.53 11.44
N ASN A 63 1.76 25.53 11.02
CA ASN A 63 2.64 25.37 9.88
C ASN A 63 3.92 24.66 10.31
N HIS A 64 4.29 23.64 9.54
CA HIS A 64 5.53 22.91 9.72
C HIS A 64 6.38 23.00 8.44
N SER A 65 7.66 23.20 8.60
CA SER A 65 8.63 23.17 7.49
C SER A 65 8.73 21.77 6.89
N PHE A 66 9.28 21.67 5.68
CA PHE A 66 9.58 20.37 5.10
C PHE A 66 10.61 19.59 5.94
N GLU A 67 11.58 20.30 6.52
CA GLU A 67 12.57 19.72 7.43
C GLU A 67 11.92 19.04 8.64
N GLU A 68 10.98 19.71 9.33
CA GLU A 68 10.27 19.16 10.49
C GLU A 68 9.43 17.94 10.10
N ARG A 69 8.64 18.02 9.01
CA ARG A 69 7.81 16.92 8.53
C ARG A 69 8.65 15.72 8.13
N ASN A 70 9.74 15.96 7.40
CA ASN A 70 10.64 14.91 6.94
C ASN A 70 11.49 14.33 8.08
N GLY A 71 11.80 15.13 9.10
CA GLY A 71 12.42 14.66 10.34
C GLY A 71 11.53 13.65 11.07
N LEU A 72 10.26 13.99 11.27
CA LEU A 72 9.24 13.08 11.82
C LEU A 72 9.05 11.83 10.96
N TYR A 73 8.99 11.97 9.64
CA TYR A 73 8.93 10.83 8.73
C TYR A 73 10.09 9.86 8.97
N ILE A 74 11.33 10.35 9.04
CA ILE A 74 12.52 9.51 9.24
C ILE A 74 12.43 8.75 10.56
N GLU A 75 12.03 9.42 11.63
CA GLU A 75 11.89 8.85 12.97
C GLU A 75 10.79 7.77 12.99
N LEU A 76 9.56 8.16 12.65
CA LEU A 76 8.39 7.32 12.78
C LEU A 76 8.36 6.18 11.75
N ALA A 77 8.79 6.43 10.51
CA ALA A 77 8.91 5.36 9.51
C ALA A 77 9.94 4.30 9.93
N THR A 78 11.04 4.70 10.58
CA THR A 78 12.00 3.76 11.16
C THR A 78 11.34 2.95 12.29
N GLN A 79 10.64 3.61 13.20
CA GLN A 79 9.96 2.96 14.34
C GLN A 79 8.89 1.97 13.87
N TYR A 80 8.02 2.38 12.96
CA TYR A 80 6.93 1.52 12.44
C TYR A 80 7.48 0.37 11.60
N SER A 81 8.56 0.58 10.85
CA SER A 81 9.25 -0.50 10.16
C SER A 81 9.76 -1.57 11.12
N VAL A 82 10.41 -1.16 12.21
CA VAL A 82 10.89 -2.10 13.25
C VAL A 82 9.71 -2.88 13.83
N SER A 83 8.64 -2.19 14.23
CA SER A 83 7.45 -2.81 14.83
C SER A 83 6.81 -3.83 13.90
N VAL A 84 6.57 -3.47 12.63
CA VAL A 84 5.87 -4.35 11.69
C VAL A 84 6.73 -5.52 11.23
N ILE A 85 8.06 -5.36 11.14
CA ILE A 85 9.00 -6.45 10.86
C ILE A 85 9.00 -7.46 12.01
N GLN A 86 9.11 -7.01 13.25
CA GLN A 86 9.09 -7.88 14.41
C GLN A 86 7.76 -8.65 14.50
N ALA A 87 6.64 -7.96 14.30
CA ALA A 87 5.33 -8.58 14.29
C ALA A 87 5.20 -9.62 13.15
N CYS A 88 5.69 -9.33 11.95
CA CYS A 88 5.66 -10.27 10.81
C CYS A 88 6.51 -11.54 11.08
N LEU A 89 7.71 -11.37 11.60
CA LEU A 89 8.63 -12.49 11.87
C LEU A 89 8.21 -13.34 13.09
N GLN A 90 7.30 -12.84 13.93
CA GLN A 90 6.78 -13.49 15.12
C GLN A 90 5.28 -13.79 15.02
N ASN A 91 4.66 -13.68 13.84
CA ASN A 91 3.22 -13.77 13.71
C ASN A 91 2.71 -15.19 13.91
N GLU A 92 2.21 -15.45 15.12
CA GLU A 92 1.67 -16.75 15.54
C GLU A 92 0.41 -17.17 14.78
N SER A 93 -0.24 -16.28 14.04
CA SER A 93 -1.37 -16.65 13.16
C SER A 93 -0.91 -17.46 11.95
N PHE A 94 0.34 -17.31 11.52
CA PHE A 94 0.90 -17.95 10.34
C PHE A 94 2.07 -18.90 10.66
N LEU A 95 2.89 -18.57 11.64
CA LEU A 95 4.14 -19.27 11.92
C LEU A 95 4.01 -20.16 13.18
N HIS A 96 4.54 -21.37 13.12
CA HIS A 96 4.69 -22.24 14.30
C HIS A 96 5.83 -21.80 15.21
N SER A 97 6.85 -21.14 14.67
CA SER A 97 8.00 -20.63 15.40
C SER A 97 8.46 -19.28 14.82
N PRO A 98 8.93 -18.36 15.66
CA PRO A 98 9.50 -17.10 15.20
C PRO A 98 10.70 -17.30 14.27
N ILE A 99 10.84 -16.41 13.28
CA ILE A 99 11.98 -16.37 12.37
C ILE A 99 12.94 -15.26 12.83
N SER A 100 14.22 -15.59 12.94
CA SER A 100 15.23 -14.61 13.36
C SER A 100 15.49 -13.58 12.24
N PRO A 101 15.63 -12.28 12.55
CA PRO A 101 16.10 -11.30 11.58
C PRO A 101 17.44 -11.67 10.92
N LYS A 102 18.30 -12.45 11.59
CA LYS A 102 19.57 -12.94 11.00
C LYS A 102 19.40 -13.88 9.83
N GLU A 103 18.21 -14.48 9.70
CA GLU A 103 17.90 -15.42 8.61
C GLU A 103 17.39 -14.72 7.34
N ILE A 104 17.20 -13.42 7.38
CA ILE A 104 16.68 -12.65 6.25
C ILE A 104 17.80 -12.30 5.28
N ASP A 105 17.60 -12.58 4.01
CA ASP A 105 18.59 -12.38 2.93
C ASP A 105 18.44 -11.03 2.22
N ALA A 106 17.20 -10.52 2.15
CA ALA A 106 16.93 -9.22 1.53
C ALA A 106 15.78 -8.49 2.19
N ILE A 107 15.85 -7.16 2.16
CA ILE A 107 14.76 -6.25 2.50
C ILE A 107 14.45 -5.35 1.31
N ILE A 108 13.18 -5.36 0.89
CA ILE A 108 12.62 -4.44 -0.09
C ILE A 108 11.83 -3.41 0.71
N PHE A 109 12.35 -2.20 0.77
CA PHE A 109 11.72 -1.12 1.52
C PHE A 109 10.98 -0.18 0.58
N VAL A 110 9.69 0.02 0.79
CA VAL A 110 8.80 0.82 -0.05
C VAL A 110 8.26 2.01 0.74
N SER A 111 8.53 3.22 0.27
CA SER A 111 7.92 4.43 0.81
C SER A 111 8.04 5.58 -0.18
N SER A 112 7.04 6.47 -0.21
CA SER A 112 7.00 7.65 -1.10
C SER A 112 6.60 8.94 -0.37
N THR A 113 6.37 8.89 0.94
CA THR A 113 5.85 10.03 1.72
C THR A 113 6.91 10.82 2.48
N GLY A 114 8.18 10.51 2.26
CA GLY A 114 9.33 11.24 2.77
C GLY A 114 10.62 10.85 2.09
N ILE A 115 11.70 11.51 2.42
CA ILE A 115 13.03 11.34 1.81
C ILE A 115 14.05 11.06 2.91
N SER A 116 14.88 10.05 2.72
CA SER A 116 15.97 9.71 3.64
C SER A 116 17.18 9.17 2.91
N THR A 117 18.33 9.73 3.21
CA THR A 117 19.62 9.12 2.87
C THR A 117 20.54 9.16 4.11
N PRO A 118 20.98 7.99 4.66
CA PRO A 118 20.65 6.63 4.23
C PRO A 118 19.15 6.34 4.27
N SER A 119 18.67 5.46 3.39
CA SER A 119 17.27 5.02 3.34
C SER A 119 16.83 4.36 4.65
N ILE A 120 15.54 4.30 4.90
CA ILE A 120 14.96 3.82 6.19
C ILE A 120 15.38 2.39 6.51
N ASP A 121 15.48 1.50 5.52
CA ASP A 121 15.99 0.14 5.68
C ASP A 121 17.38 0.09 6.35
N ALA A 122 18.30 1.02 6.00
CA ALA A 122 19.59 1.12 6.68
C ALA A 122 19.46 1.51 8.16
N ARG A 123 18.50 2.37 8.47
CA ARG A 123 18.22 2.77 9.85
C ARG A 123 17.62 1.60 10.66
N VAL A 124 16.74 0.82 10.03
CA VAL A 124 16.15 -0.40 10.60
C VAL A 124 17.21 -1.46 10.90
N MET A 125 18.20 -1.64 10.02
CA MET A 125 19.32 -2.56 10.25
C MET A 125 20.15 -2.23 11.49
N ASN A 126 20.17 -0.97 11.94
CA ASN A 126 20.82 -0.58 13.19
C ASN A 126 19.94 -0.84 14.44
N LYS A 127 18.68 -1.24 14.26
CA LYS A 127 17.74 -1.50 15.35
C LYS A 127 17.42 -2.99 15.52
N LEU A 128 17.51 -3.76 14.45
CA LEU A 128 17.25 -5.20 14.46
C LEU A 128 18.52 -5.97 14.09
N PRO A 129 18.73 -7.16 14.67
CA PRO A 129 19.97 -7.94 14.47
C PRO A 129 19.99 -8.68 13.13
N PHE A 130 19.87 -7.95 12.03
CA PHE A 130 20.05 -8.51 10.69
C PHE A 130 21.50 -8.93 10.42
N SER A 131 21.70 -9.79 9.43
CA SER A 131 23.02 -10.05 8.87
C SER A 131 23.58 -8.77 8.24
N ASN A 132 24.90 -8.53 8.41
CA ASN A 132 25.60 -7.45 7.72
C ASN A 132 25.73 -7.68 6.19
N GLN A 133 25.35 -8.86 5.71
CA GLN A 133 25.28 -9.22 4.28
C GLN A 133 23.88 -9.08 3.69
N LEU A 134 22.91 -8.60 4.46
CA LEU A 134 21.53 -8.37 4.00
C LEU A 134 21.54 -7.47 2.75
N LYS A 135 20.85 -7.92 1.71
CA LYS A 135 20.66 -7.11 0.50
C LYS A 135 19.53 -6.12 0.70
N ARG A 136 19.76 -4.87 0.30
CA ARG A 136 18.85 -3.75 0.46
C ARG A 136 18.33 -3.26 -0.88
N ILE A 137 17.02 -3.14 -1.03
CA ILE A 137 16.34 -2.71 -2.25
C ILE A 137 15.31 -1.63 -1.88
N PRO A 138 15.73 -0.36 -1.74
CA PRO A 138 14.79 0.73 -1.49
C PRO A 138 14.03 1.09 -2.78
N LEU A 139 12.69 1.15 -2.70
CA LEU A 139 11.79 1.58 -3.76
C LEU A 139 11.13 2.90 -3.35
N TRP A 140 11.34 3.94 -4.14
CA TRP A 140 10.74 5.25 -3.97
C TRP A 140 10.02 5.68 -5.24
N GLY A 141 8.89 6.41 -5.11
CA GLY A 141 8.19 7.00 -6.25
C GLY A 141 7.07 6.13 -6.87
N LEU A 142 6.83 4.91 -6.37
CA LEU A 142 5.75 4.03 -6.87
C LEU A 142 4.40 4.26 -6.17
N GLY A 143 4.36 5.04 -5.09
CA GLY A 143 3.14 5.37 -4.35
C GLY A 143 2.26 4.14 -4.09
N CYS A 144 0.98 4.24 -4.45
CA CYS A 144 0.01 3.17 -4.20
C CYS A 144 0.32 1.83 -4.90
N ALA A 145 1.07 1.83 -6.01
CA ALA A 145 1.53 0.60 -6.65
C ALA A 145 2.66 -0.10 -5.86
N GLY A 146 3.30 0.60 -4.93
CA GLY A 146 4.51 0.14 -4.26
C GLY A 146 4.37 -1.17 -3.51
N GLY A 147 3.20 -1.45 -2.90
CA GLY A 147 2.95 -2.71 -2.22
C GLY A 147 3.00 -3.91 -3.18
N ALA A 148 2.26 -3.83 -4.27
CA ALA A 148 2.27 -4.86 -5.33
C ALA A 148 3.64 -4.98 -6.00
N ALA A 149 4.29 -3.84 -6.29
CA ALA A 149 5.65 -3.81 -6.85
C ALA A 149 6.67 -4.48 -5.92
N GLY A 150 6.59 -4.24 -4.61
CA GLY A 150 7.42 -4.90 -3.62
C GLY A 150 7.27 -6.43 -3.66
N VAL A 151 6.03 -6.93 -3.72
CA VAL A 151 5.75 -8.37 -3.89
C VAL A 151 6.36 -8.91 -5.18
N SER A 152 6.17 -8.19 -6.29
CA SER A 152 6.75 -8.55 -7.59
C SER A 152 8.29 -8.63 -7.53
N ARG A 153 8.96 -7.66 -6.92
CA ARG A 153 10.43 -7.67 -6.78
C ARG A 153 10.91 -8.76 -5.83
N ALA A 154 10.14 -9.10 -4.78
CA ALA A 154 10.44 -10.25 -3.92
C ALA A 154 10.33 -11.56 -4.69
N TYR A 155 9.34 -11.71 -5.56
CA TYR A 155 9.22 -12.86 -6.45
C TYR A 155 10.46 -12.99 -7.36
N ASP A 156 10.85 -11.93 -8.07
CA ASP A 156 12.01 -11.92 -8.95
C ASP A 156 13.29 -12.29 -8.18
N PHE A 157 13.47 -11.73 -6.97
CA PHE A 157 14.61 -12.04 -6.11
C PHE A 157 14.62 -13.52 -5.69
N CYS A 158 13.49 -14.06 -5.24
CA CYS A 158 13.36 -15.45 -4.83
C CYS A 158 13.51 -16.44 -6.01
N LYS A 159 13.09 -16.05 -7.23
CA LYS A 159 13.34 -16.84 -8.43
C LYS A 159 14.81 -16.96 -8.75
N ALA A 160 15.58 -15.90 -8.53
CA ALA A 160 17.05 -15.90 -8.69
C ALA A 160 17.77 -16.56 -7.50
N HIS A 161 17.14 -16.56 -6.31
CA HIS A 161 17.69 -17.06 -5.06
C HIS A 161 16.68 -17.98 -4.35
N PRO A 162 16.53 -19.26 -4.77
CA PRO A 162 15.47 -20.16 -4.30
C PRO A 162 15.47 -20.45 -2.79
N LYS A 163 16.59 -20.20 -2.11
CA LYS A 163 16.74 -20.35 -0.65
C LYS A 163 16.60 -19.04 0.13
N ALA A 164 16.20 -17.95 -0.53
CA ALA A 164 16.12 -16.66 0.12
C ALA A 164 14.83 -16.47 0.93
N LYS A 165 14.96 -15.74 2.01
CA LYS A 165 13.89 -15.14 2.80
C LYS A 165 13.93 -13.62 2.59
N VAL A 166 12.87 -13.05 2.05
CA VAL A 166 12.80 -11.64 1.64
C VAL A 166 11.68 -10.93 2.39
N LEU A 167 12.01 -9.84 3.07
CA LEU A 167 11.01 -8.94 3.64
C LEU A 167 10.62 -7.87 2.62
N VAL A 168 9.32 -7.63 2.45
CA VAL A 168 8.79 -6.43 1.81
C VAL A 168 8.15 -5.58 2.89
N VAL A 169 8.68 -4.37 3.08
CA VAL A 169 8.26 -3.45 4.13
C VAL A 169 7.74 -2.19 3.48
N CYS A 170 6.45 -1.91 3.64
CA CYS A 170 5.79 -0.71 3.13
C CYS A 170 5.44 0.21 4.29
N VAL A 171 5.89 1.46 4.27
CA VAL A 171 5.56 2.46 5.29
C VAL A 171 5.23 3.78 4.64
N GLU A 172 4.03 4.29 4.89
CA GLU A 172 3.61 5.58 4.36
C GLU A 172 2.99 6.44 5.48
N LEU A 173 3.46 7.68 5.57
CA LEU A 173 3.00 8.68 6.53
C LEU A 173 2.40 9.86 5.75
N CYS A 174 1.30 9.57 5.04
CA CYS A 174 0.65 10.53 4.14
C CYS A 174 0.14 11.77 4.87
N SER A 175 -0.21 11.66 6.16
CA SER A 175 -0.66 12.80 6.96
C SER A 175 0.40 13.91 7.04
N LEU A 176 1.69 13.55 7.02
CA LEU A 176 2.80 14.50 7.03
C LEU A 176 2.95 15.28 5.70
N THR A 177 2.30 14.83 4.63
CA THR A 177 2.33 15.50 3.32
C THR A 177 1.22 16.54 3.15
N PHE A 178 0.22 16.58 4.05
CA PHE A 178 -0.87 17.53 3.98
C PHE A 178 -0.37 18.98 3.99
N GLN A 179 -0.89 19.81 3.07
CA GLN A 179 -0.47 21.21 2.90
C GLN A 179 -1.59 22.17 3.31
N PRO A 180 -1.51 22.82 4.50
CA PRO A 180 -2.56 23.71 5.00
C PRO A 180 -2.70 25.00 4.18
N ASN A 181 -1.73 25.31 3.34
CA ASN A 181 -1.72 26.50 2.47
C ASN A 181 -1.91 26.15 0.97
N ASP A 182 -2.24 24.90 0.65
CA ASP A 182 -2.60 24.47 -0.72
C ASP A 182 -4.12 24.31 -0.83
N PHE A 183 -4.76 25.26 -1.53
CA PHE A 183 -6.22 25.31 -1.72
C PHE A 183 -6.67 24.58 -3.00
N SER A 184 -5.81 23.74 -3.58
CA SER A 184 -6.13 22.95 -4.75
C SER A 184 -7.13 21.84 -4.44
N LYS A 185 -7.89 21.43 -5.47
CA LYS A 185 -8.79 20.26 -5.35
C LYS A 185 -8.04 18.97 -5.04
N SER A 186 -6.82 18.83 -5.55
CA SER A 186 -5.99 17.65 -5.30
C SER A 186 -5.65 17.54 -3.82
N ASN A 187 -5.26 18.63 -3.17
CA ASN A 187 -4.98 18.64 -1.73
C ASN A 187 -6.24 18.30 -0.90
N LEU A 188 -7.41 18.83 -1.26
CA LEU A 188 -8.68 18.49 -0.59
C LEU A 188 -9.06 17.02 -0.78
N ILE A 189 -8.84 16.45 -1.97
CA ILE A 189 -9.06 15.02 -2.21
C ILE A 189 -8.07 14.21 -1.36
N GLY A 190 -6.78 14.58 -1.34
CA GLY A 190 -5.78 13.95 -0.48
C GLY A 190 -6.18 14.00 0.99
N ALA A 191 -6.60 15.16 1.49
CA ALA A 191 -7.09 15.34 2.85
C ALA A 191 -8.29 14.44 3.20
N SER A 192 -9.14 14.13 2.21
CA SER A 192 -10.30 13.25 2.42
C SER A 192 -10.00 11.76 2.31
N LEU A 193 -8.89 11.37 1.66
CA LEU A 193 -8.59 9.97 1.34
C LEU A 193 -7.41 9.41 2.12
N PHE A 194 -6.32 10.18 2.25
CA PHE A 194 -5.06 9.64 2.73
C PHE A 194 -5.03 9.37 4.22
N ALA A 195 -4.31 8.32 4.58
CA ALA A 195 -4.03 7.89 5.94
C ALA A 195 -2.59 7.39 6.04
N ASP A 196 -2.15 7.07 7.25
CA ASP A 196 -0.84 6.51 7.54
C ASP A 196 -0.95 5.03 7.86
N GLY A 197 0.09 4.28 7.57
CA GLY A 197 0.15 2.86 7.89
C GLY A 197 1.47 2.22 7.52
N ALA A 198 1.69 1.05 8.08
CA ALA A 198 2.82 0.20 7.71
C ALA A 198 2.37 -1.26 7.53
N ALA A 199 3.04 -1.99 6.65
CA ALA A 199 2.83 -3.42 6.44
C ALA A 199 4.16 -4.11 6.13
N CYS A 200 4.28 -5.37 6.55
CA CYS A 200 5.42 -6.21 6.23
C CYS A 200 4.95 -7.60 5.82
N ILE A 201 5.50 -8.13 4.75
CA ILE A 201 5.33 -9.53 4.36
C ILE A 201 6.68 -10.24 4.33
N LEU A 202 6.65 -11.53 4.60
CA LEU A 202 7.79 -12.43 4.41
C LEU A 202 7.54 -13.34 3.21
N VAL A 203 8.37 -13.20 2.19
CA VAL A 203 8.36 -14.05 0.99
C VAL A 203 9.54 -15.02 1.06
N CYS A 204 9.26 -16.30 0.85
CA CYS A 204 10.29 -17.35 0.82
C CYS A 204 10.42 -17.96 -0.57
N GLY A 205 11.66 -18.22 -0.97
CA GLY A 205 11.97 -18.98 -2.19
C GLY A 205 11.48 -20.43 -2.10
N ASP A 206 11.39 -21.09 -3.23
CA ASP A 206 10.73 -22.40 -3.37
C ASP A 206 11.53 -23.59 -2.82
N GLU A 207 12.79 -23.40 -2.47
CA GLU A 207 13.60 -24.41 -1.74
C GLU A 207 13.55 -24.21 -0.22
N ILE A 208 12.86 -23.16 0.28
CA ILE A 208 12.62 -22.96 1.70
C ILE A 208 11.35 -23.69 2.11
N ILE A 209 11.48 -24.58 3.08
CA ILE A 209 10.34 -25.27 3.69
C ILE A 209 10.11 -24.64 5.07
N ILE A 210 9.00 -23.95 5.20
CA ILE A 210 8.50 -23.44 6.49
C ILE A 210 7.10 -24.03 6.67
N ASP A 211 6.92 -24.74 7.76
CA ASP A 211 5.62 -25.22 8.17
C ASP A 211 4.78 -24.03 8.67
N THR A 212 3.67 -23.78 7.99
CA THR A 212 2.76 -22.67 8.29
C THR A 212 1.43 -23.19 8.82
N LYS A 213 0.83 -22.40 9.74
CA LYS A 213 -0.47 -22.76 10.35
C LYS A 213 -1.66 -22.64 9.40
N LYS A 214 -1.46 -21.97 8.28
CA LYS A 214 -2.50 -21.70 7.25
C LYS A 214 -1.93 -21.96 5.86
N SER A 215 -2.82 -22.15 4.90
CA SER A 215 -2.46 -22.14 3.49
C SER A 215 -1.78 -20.82 3.11
N SER A 216 -0.71 -20.90 2.35
CA SER A 216 0.11 -19.74 1.99
C SER A 216 -0.02 -19.42 0.50
N PRO A 217 -0.22 -18.16 0.10
CA PRO A 217 -0.29 -17.79 -1.31
C PRO A 217 1.09 -17.92 -1.97
N ALA A 218 1.19 -18.85 -2.92
CA ALA A 218 2.32 -18.98 -3.84
C ALA A 218 2.17 -17.92 -4.94
N ILE A 219 3.26 -17.24 -5.28
CA ILE A 219 3.29 -16.27 -6.36
C ILE A 219 3.54 -17.02 -7.67
N LEU A 220 2.54 -17.03 -8.56
CA LEU A 220 2.60 -17.72 -9.83
C LEU A 220 3.27 -16.87 -10.91
N ALA A 221 2.85 -15.62 -11.03
CA ALA A 221 3.33 -14.68 -12.01
C ALA A 221 3.20 -13.23 -11.50
N THR A 222 3.99 -12.35 -12.06
CA THR A 222 3.92 -10.92 -11.82
C THR A 222 3.92 -10.15 -13.15
N GLY A 223 3.27 -8.99 -13.18
CA GLY A 223 3.22 -8.15 -14.35
C GLY A 223 3.22 -6.68 -13.98
N SER A 224 3.94 -5.89 -14.77
CA SER A 224 3.99 -4.43 -14.67
C SER A 224 3.60 -3.80 -15.99
N LYS A 225 2.77 -2.76 -15.95
CA LYS A 225 2.45 -1.96 -17.13
C LYS A 225 2.61 -0.49 -16.83
N TRP A 226 3.36 0.20 -17.67
CA TRP A 226 3.54 1.65 -17.64
C TRP A 226 2.69 2.32 -18.73
N MET A 227 2.15 3.49 -18.40
CA MET A 227 1.38 4.33 -19.34
C MET A 227 2.27 5.50 -19.78
N PRO A 228 2.54 5.65 -21.09
CA PRO A 228 3.28 6.82 -21.59
C PRO A 228 2.57 8.15 -21.31
N ASP A 229 3.34 9.22 -21.17
CA ASP A 229 2.87 10.61 -21.05
C ASP A 229 1.83 10.83 -19.94
N SER A 230 2.06 10.21 -18.77
CA SER A 230 1.08 10.14 -17.68
C SER A 230 1.58 10.62 -16.31
N GLU A 231 2.67 11.38 -16.26
CA GLU A 231 3.30 11.88 -15.03
C GLU A 231 2.34 12.74 -14.19
N ASN A 232 1.39 13.40 -14.85
CA ASN A 232 0.42 14.28 -14.20
C ASN A 232 -0.84 13.58 -13.69
N VAL A 233 -0.97 12.26 -13.88
CA VAL A 233 -2.19 11.51 -13.47
C VAL A 233 -2.24 11.37 -11.95
N MET A 234 -1.11 11.02 -11.34
CA MET A 234 -1.00 10.79 -9.90
C MET A 234 0.48 10.95 -9.47
N GLY A 235 0.72 11.54 -8.32
CA GLY A 235 2.08 11.65 -7.79
C GLY A 235 2.26 12.76 -6.77
N TRP A 236 3.52 13.10 -6.56
CA TRP A 236 3.95 14.23 -5.74
C TRP A 236 4.66 15.27 -6.59
N ASP A 237 4.29 16.53 -6.41
CA ASP A 237 5.07 17.69 -6.84
C ASP A 237 5.93 18.15 -5.65
N VAL A 238 7.25 18.04 -5.78
CA VAL A 238 8.20 18.37 -4.70
C VAL A 238 8.49 19.86 -4.72
N LYS A 239 8.04 20.59 -3.69
CA LYS A 239 8.21 22.03 -3.54
C LYS A 239 9.03 22.38 -2.29
N ASN A 240 9.34 23.66 -2.11
CA ASN A 240 10.12 24.14 -0.97
C ASN A 240 9.50 23.81 0.40
N ASN A 241 8.17 23.72 0.47
CA ASN A 241 7.40 23.45 1.68
C ASN A 241 6.95 21.99 1.81
N GLY A 242 7.36 21.10 0.90
CA GLY A 242 7.08 19.67 1.01
C GLY A 242 6.54 19.01 -0.26
N LEU A 243 5.92 17.86 -0.06
CA LEU A 243 5.30 17.05 -1.11
C LEU A 243 3.86 17.52 -1.33
N HIS A 244 3.52 17.90 -2.56
CA HIS A 244 2.18 18.34 -2.96
C HIS A 244 1.53 17.27 -3.81
N VAL A 245 0.33 16.84 -3.43
CA VAL A 245 -0.37 15.77 -4.13
C VAL A 245 -0.85 16.19 -5.51
N ILE A 246 -0.60 15.33 -6.49
CA ILE A 246 -1.17 15.41 -7.84
C ILE A 246 -2.23 14.33 -7.98
N PHE A 247 -3.46 14.73 -8.34
CA PHE A 247 -4.54 13.82 -8.70
C PHE A 247 -5.34 14.34 -9.88
N GLN A 248 -5.48 13.52 -10.92
CA GLN A 248 -6.43 13.76 -12.00
C GLN A 248 -7.73 12.98 -11.79
N LYS A 249 -8.85 13.55 -12.22
CA LYS A 249 -10.19 12.94 -12.14
C LYS A 249 -10.37 11.71 -13.03
N SER A 250 -9.45 11.47 -13.94
CA SER A 250 -9.56 10.48 -15.02
C SER A 250 -9.25 9.04 -14.59
N ILE A 251 -8.80 8.78 -13.35
CA ILE A 251 -8.37 7.44 -12.92
C ILE A 251 -9.42 6.35 -13.16
N PRO A 252 -10.72 6.50 -12.84
CA PRO A 252 -11.71 5.49 -13.19
C PRO A 252 -11.82 5.21 -14.71
N ALA A 253 -11.71 6.23 -15.56
CA ALA A 253 -11.73 6.05 -17.01
C ALA A 253 -10.47 5.32 -17.51
N ILE A 254 -9.30 5.61 -16.93
CA ILE A 254 -8.04 4.92 -17.21
C ILE A 254 -8.15 3.43 -16.85
N ILE A 255 -8.78 3.09 -15.74
CA ILE A 255 -9.03 1.70 -15.35
C ILE A 255 -9.79 0.98 -16.45
N THR A 256 -10.89 1.57 -16.92
CA THR A 256 -11.71 0.94 -17.95
C THR A 256 -10.98 0.78 -19.29
N SER A 257 -10.31 1.83 -19.77
CA SER A 257 -9.74 1.84 -21.12
C SER A 257 -8.35 1.24 -21.23
N TRP A 258 -7.58 1.23 -20.14
CA TRP A 258 -6.16 0.86 -20.18
C TRP A 258 -5.83 -0.34 -19.27
N LEU A 259 -6.35 -0.36 -18.03
CA LEU A 259 -6.04 -1.43 -17.10
C LEU A 259 -6.79 -2.73 -17.43
N GLY A 260 -8.10 -2.66 -17.76
CA GLY A 260 -8.91 -3.83 -18.06
C GLY A 260 -8.29 -4.73 -19.13
N PRO A 261 -8.00 -4.21 -20.35
CA PRO A 261 -7.33 -4.99 -21.38
C PRO A 261 -5.97 -5.57 -20.96
N TYR A 262 -5.24 -4.87 -20.09
CA TYR A 262 -3.98 -5.39 -19.56
C TYR A 262 -4.19 -6.58 -18.62
N ILE A 263 -5.11 -6.49 -17.68
CA ILE A 263 -5.38 -7.58 -16.73
C ILE A 263 -5.90 -8.82 -17.47
N GLU A 264 -6.81 -8.64 -18.43
CA GLU A 264 -7.30 -9.73 -19.27
C GLU A 264 -6.17 -10.45 -20.03
N GLN A 265 -5.28 -9.67 -20.66
CA GLN A 265 -4.11 -10.22 -21.35
C GLN A 265 -3.17 -10.93 -20.38
N PHE A 266 -2.85 -10.32 -19.23
CA PHE A 266 -1.96 -10.88 -18.22
C PHE A 266 -2.49 -12.25 -17.70
N LEU A 267 -3.79 -12.35 -17.42
CA LEU A 267 -4.41 -13.60 -16.99
C LEU A 267 -4.40 -14.65 -18.11
N LEU A 268 -4.73 -14.26 -19.33
CA LEU A 268 -4.75 -15.16 -20.49
C LEU A 268 -3.35 -15.77 -20.76
N GLU A 269 -2.28 -14.99 -20.62
CA GLU A 269 -0.90 -15.47 -20.73
C GLU A 269 -0.55 -16.54 -19.68
N GLN A 270 -1.28 -16.56 -18.56
CA GLN A 270 -1.17 -17.60 -17.52
C GLN A 270 -2.20 -18.74 -17.69
N GLY A 271 -3.01 -18.73 -18.75
CA GLY A 271 -4.05 -19.71 -19.00
C GLY A 271 -5.25 -19.60 -18.06
N ILE A 272 -5.50 -18.41 -17.50
CA ILE A 272 -6.56 -18.13 -16.53
C ILE A 272 -7.51 -17.08 -17.11
N TYR A 273 -8.81 -17.24 -16.85
CA TYR A 273 -9.83 -16.25 -17.15
C TYR A 273 -10.28 -15.54 -15.88
N SER A 274 -10.77 -14.31 -16.00
CA SER A 274 -11.19 -13.49 -14.84
C SER A 274 -12.27 -14.15 -13.98
N GLU A 275 -13.15 -14.95 -14.59
CA GLU A 275 -14.20 -15.70 -13.90
C GLU A 275 -13.66 -16.81 -12.99
N GLN A 276 -12.44 -17.28 -13.24
CA GLN A 276 -11.77 -18.30 -12.43
C GLN A 276 -11.08 -17.74 -11.19
N LEU A 277 -10.99 -16.41 -11.08
CA LEU A 277 -10.42 -15.78 -9.89
C LEU A 277 -11.36 -15.98 -8.69
N THR A 278 -10.85 -16.68 -7.67
CA THR A 278 -11.54 -16.81 -6.38
C THR A 278 -11.48 -15.48 -5.61
N HIS A 279 -10.32 -14.84 -5.61
CA HIS A 279 -10.04 -13.62 -4.84
C HIS A 279 -9.55 -12.47 -5.71
N PHE A 280 -10.04 -11.27 -5.43
CA PHE A 280 -9.56 -10.03 -6.04
C PHE A 280 -9.03 -9.08 -4.97
N ILE A 281 -7.70 -9.00 -4.84
CA ILE A 281 -6.98 -8.24 -3.82
C ILE A 281 -6.62 -6.88 -4.41
N ALA A 282 -7.62 -6.00 -4.47
CA ALA A 282 -7.45 -4.69 -5.09
C ALA A 282 -6.97 -3.64 -4.10
N HIS A 283 -5.97 -2.84 -4.49
CA HIS A 283 -5.68 -1.60 -3.78
C HIS A 283 -6.90 -0.65 -3.85
N PRO A 284 -7.52 -0.31 -2.71
CA PRO A 284 -8.70 0.55 -2.69
C PRO A 284 -8.31 2.04 -2.74
N GLY A 285 -7.91 2.54 -3.91
CA GLY A 285 -7.55 3.94 -4.10
C GLY A 285 -8.69 4.95 -3.83
N GLY A 286 -9.92 4.45 -3.68
CA GLY A 286 -11.14 5.17 -3.37
C GLY A 286 -12.36 4.41 -3.89
N LYS A 287 -13.56 4.73 -3.38
CA LYS A 287 -14.82 4.04 -3.74
C LYS A 287 -15.05 3.93 -5.26
N LYS A 288 -14.74 5.00 -6.02
CA LYS A 288 -14.91 5.03 -7.48
C LYS A 288 -13.89 4.14 -8.22
N VAL A 289 -12.72 3.93 -7.64
CA VAL A 289 -11.68 3.04 -8.18
C VAL A 289 -12.15 1.59 -8.06
N LEU A 290 -12.67 1.19 -6.89
CA LEU A 290 -13.25 -0.15 -6.70
C LEU A 290 -14.39 -0.42 -7.66
N LYS A 291 -15.31 0.54 -7.82
CA LYS A 291 -16.41 0.42 -8.78
C LYS A 291 -15.91 0.28 -10.23
N ALA A 292 -14.87 1.00 -10.60
CA ALA A 292 -14.29 0.88 -11.94
C ALA A 292 -13.66 -0.51 -12.18
N TYR A 293 -13.03 -1.13 -11.17
CA TYR A 293 -12.58 -2.52 -11.27
C TYR A 293 -13.74 -3.48 -11.48
N GLU A 294 -14.82 -3.36 -10.67
CA GLU A 294 -16.02 -4.20 -10.78
C GLU A 294 -16.61 -4.15 -12.20
N ASP A 295 -16.81 -2.94 -12.71
CA ASP A 295 -17.44 -2.72 -14.01
C ASP A 295 -16.54 -3.19 -15.17
N THR A 296 -15.22 -3.01 -15.04
CA THR A 296 -14.28 -3.30 -16.12
C THR A 296 -13.93 -4.77 -16.23
N LEU A 297 -13.79 -5.46 -15.09
CA LEU A 297 -13.42 -6.88 -15.03
C LEU A 297 -14.65 -7.79 -14.81
N TYR A 298 -15.86 -7.23 -14.92
CA TYR A 298 -17.13 -7.94 -14.72
C TYR A 298 -17.21 -8.69 -13.39
N LEU A 299 -16.62 -8.11 -12.33
CA LEU A 299 -16.60 -8.70 -11.01
C LEU A 299 -17.90 -8.35 -10.23
N SER A 300 -18.41 -9.31 -9.46
CA SER A 300 -19.44 -8.97 -8.48
C SER A 300 -18.88 -8.05 -7.40
N SER A 301 -19.72 -7.18 -6.83
CA SER A 301 -19.30 -6.28 -5.75
C SER A 301 -18.73 -7.01 -4.52
N GLN A 302 -19.14 -8.25 -4.29
CA GLN A 302 -18.61 -9.10 -3.22
C GLN A 302 -17.10 -9.35 -3.34
N LYS A 303 -16.56 -9.39 -4.57
CA LYS A 303 -15.12 -9.58 -4.80
C LYS A 303 -14.27 -8.41 -4.28
N THR A 304 -14.86 -7.23 -4.08
CA THR A 304 -14.18 -6.04 -3.57
C THR A 304 -14.59 -5.66 -2.14
N ASP A 305 -15.40 -6.45 -1.46
CA ASP A 305 -15.92 -6.13 -0.12
C ASP A 305 -14.79 -5.96 0.90
N ILE A 306 -13.79 -6.85 0.90
CA ILE A 306 -12.62 -6.73 1.80
C ILE A 306 -11.85 -5.44 1.50
N SER A 307 -11.59 -5.14 0.23
CA SER A 307 -10.92 -3.88 -0.15
C SER A 307 -11.72 -2.65 0.27
N ARG A 308 -13.06 -2.72 0.16
CA ARG A 308 -13.98 -1.67 0.58
C ARG A 308 -13.96 -1.48 2.09
N GLU A 309 -13.93 -2.58 2.85
CA GLU A 309 -13.87 -2.56 4.30
C GLU A 309 -12.55 -1.98 4.81
N ILE A 310 -11.41 -2.35 4.20
CA ILE A 310 -10.12 -1.75 4.51
C ILE A 310 -10.13 -0.24 4.22
N LEU A 311 -10.69 0.19 3.09
CA LEU A 311 -10.85 1.62 2.79
C LEU A 311 -11.72 2.32 3.84
N ARG A 312 -12.81 1.70 4.25
CA ARG A 312 -13.76 2.25 5.24
C ARG A 312 -13.10 2.46 6.60
N GLN A 313 -12.30 1.50 7.06
CA GLN A 313 -11.71 1.51 8.40
C GLN A 313 -10.36 2.22 8.48
N HIS A 314 -9.60 2.26 7.39
CA HIS A 314 -8.21 2.73 7.43
C HIS A 314 -7.93 3.88 6.44
N GLY A 315 -8.83 4.15 5.50
CA GLY A 315 -8.55 5.09 4.41
C GLY A 315 -7.52 4.55 3.41
N ASN A 316 -6.98 5.43 2.59
CA ASN A 316 -5.93 5.10 1.63
C ASN A 316 -4.55 5.41 2.25
N MET A 317 -3.85 4.38 2.69
CA MET A 317 -2.50 4.48 3.24
C MET A 317 -1.42 4.35 2.15
N SER A 318 -1.76 4.51 0.86
CA SER A 318 -0.83 4.31 -0.26
C SER A 318 -0.29 2.85 -0.33
N SER A 319 1.03 2.62 -0.40
CA SER A 319 1.63 1.30 -0.63
C SER A 319 1.24 0.20 0.38
N PRO A 320 1.07 0.43 1.69
CA PRO A 320 0.64 -0.61 2.63
C PRO A 320 -0.80 -1.10 2.39
N THR A 321 -1.69 -0.28 1.83
CA THR A 321 -3.12 -0.57 1.82
C THR A 321 -3.47 -1.91 1.16
N VAL A 322 -2.84 -2.24 0.05
CA VAL A 322 -3.06 -3.52 -0.64
C VAL A 322 -2.59 -4.71 0.18
N LEU A 323 -1.59 -4.51 1.04
CA LEU A 323 -1.11 -5.55 1.96
C LEU A 323 -2.06 -5.74 3.16
N TYR A 324 -2.75 -4.68 3.62
CA TYR A 324 -3.86 -4.83 4.58
C TYR A 324 -4.99 -5.67 3.99
N VAL A 325 -5.31 -5.46 2.72
CA VAL A 325 -6.30 -6.30 2.02
C VAL A 325 -5.81 -7.74 1.94
N LEU A 326 -4.55 -7.98 1.54
CA LEU A 326 -3.95 -9.31 1.45
C LEU A 326 -3.95 -10.04 2.81
N GLU A 327 -3.68 -9.31 3.92
CA GLU A 327 -3.72 -9.87 5.28
C GLU A 327 -5.08 -10.50 5.60
N GLN A 328 -6.20 -9.84 5.24
CA GLN A 328 -7.54 -10.38 5.47
C GLN A 328 -7.78 -11.67 4.68
N PHE A 329 -7.35 -11.73 3.42
CA PHE A 329 -7.43 -12.96 2.63
C PHE A 329 -6.58 -14.09 3.23
N MET A 330 -5.38 -13.78 3.70
CA MET A 330 -4.51 -14.79 4.34
C MET A 330 -5.04 -15.27 5.70
N LEU A 331 -5.75 -14.41 6.44
CA LEU A 331 -6.29 -14.74 7.77
C LEU A 331 -7.61 -15.51 7.69
N HIS A 332 -8.48 -15.19 6.74
CA HIS A 332 -9.89 -15.59 6.82
C HIS A 332 -10.44 -16.29 5.57
N GLU A 333 -9.98 -15.93 4.38
CA GLU A 333 -10.66 -16.31 3.13
C GLU A 333 -9.89 -17.34 2.29
N GLY A 334 -8.55 -17.31 2.29
CA GLY A 334 -7.74 -18.13 1.37
C GLY A 334 -7.77 -19.60 1.70
N GLN A 335 -8.32 -20.40 0.80
CA GLN A 335 -8.35 -21.86 0.86
C GLN A 335 -7.32 -22.47 -0.11
N VAL A 336 -6.90 -23.70 0.16
CA VAL A 336 -6.00 -24.42 -0.77
C VAL A 336 -6.63 -24.50 -2.16
N GLU A 337 -5.84 -24.26 -3.21
CA GLU A 337 -6.19 -24.14 -4.63
C GLU A 337 -6.93 -22.86 -5.03
N ASP A 338 -7.27 -21.97 -4.12
CA ASP A 338 -7.82 -20.66 -4.50
C ASP A 338 -6.84 -19.87 -5.36
N THR A 339 -7.38 -19.16 -6.34
CA THR A 339 -6.61 -18.29 -7.23
C THR A 339 -6.96 -16.83 -6.94
N GLY A 340 -5.95 -16.02 -6.66
CA GLY A 340 -6.11 -14.60 -6.34
C GLY A 340 -5.32 -13.71 -7.29
N LEU A 341 -5.87 -12.56 -7.60
CA LEU A 341 -5.19 -11.49 -8.32
C LEU A 341 -5.03 -10.26 -7.42
N LEU A 342 -3.78 -9.91 -7.10
CA LEU A 342 -3.45 -8.69 -6.39
C LEU A 342 -3.10 -7.59 -7.42
N VAL A 343 -3.78 -6.44 -7.33
CA VAL A 343 -3.62 -5.32 -8.28
C VAL A 343 -3.51 -4.00 -7.54
N ALA A 344 -2.55 -3.20 -7.94
CA ALA A 344 -2.41 -1.81 -7.49
C ALA A 344 -2.00 -0.88 -8.63
N LEU A 345 -2.42 0.37 -8.52
CA LEU A 345 -2.09 1.46 -9.45
C LEU A 345 -1.28 2.52 -8.73
N GLY A 346 -0.35 3.15 -9.42
CA GLY A 346 0.51 4.17 -8.84
C GLY A 346 1.03 5.19 -9.83
N PRO A 347 1.84 6.13 -9.30
CA PRO A 347 2.52 7.13 -10.12
C PRO A 347 3.34 6.53 -11.26
N GLY A 348 3.36 7.32 -12.41
CA GLY A 348 4.16 6.94 -13.52
C GLY A 348 3.47 7.03 -14.87
N PHE A 349 2.16 6.85 -15.07
CA PHE A 349 1.21 6.06 -14.30
C PHE A 349 1.48 4.56 -14.54
N CYS A 350 1.36 3.74 -13.53
CA CYS A 350 1.66 2.32 -13.67
C CYS A 350 0.62 1.42 -12.98
N ALA A 351 0.58 0.17 -13.42
CA ALA A 351 -0.16 -0.92 -12.81
C ALA A 351 0.80 -2.06 -12.47
N GLU A 352 0.65 -2.61 -11.28
CA GLU A 352 1.33 -3.82 -10.83
C GLU A 352 0.30 -4.90 -10.55
N ALA A 353 0.51 -6.10 -11.09
CA ALA A 353 -0.35 -7.26 -10.94
C ALA A 353 0.46 -8.46 -10.42
N VAL A 354 -0.10 -9.19 -9.47
CA VAL A 354 0.51 -10.40 -8.90
C VAL A 354 -0.54 -11.50 -8.87
N LEU A 355 -0.28 -12.58 -9.58
CA LEU A 355 -1.14 -13.76 -9.60
C LEU A 355 -0.71 -14.70 -8.47
N LEU A 356 -1.66 -15.08 -7.63
CA LEU A 356 -1.47 -15.88 -6.44
C LEU A 356 -2.28 -17.20 -6.54
N ASN A 357 -1.76 -18.25 -5.92
CA ASN A 357 -2.51 -19.47 -5.70
C ASN A 357 -2.19 -20.02 -4.31
N TRP A 358 -3.24 -20.28 -3.51
CA TRP A 358 -3.05 -20.76 -2.14
C TRP A 358 -2.62 -22.22 -2.14
N ARG A 359 -1.58 -22.52 -1.38
CA ARG A 359 -1.00 -23.86 -1.24
C ARG A 359 -0.94 -24.26 0.23
N ALA A 360 -1.01 -25.57 0.45
CA ALA A 360 -0.75 -26.15 1.75
C ALA A 360 0.71 -25.95 2.17
#